data_c863f0096c9b619f51db66b6eb71bd93
#
_entry.id   c863f0096c9b619f51db66b6eb71bd93
#
_cell.length_a   1.000
_cell.length_b   1.000
_cell.length_c   1.000
_cell.angle_alpha   90.00
_cell.angle_beta   90.00
_cell.angle_gamma   90.00
#
_symmetry.space_group_name_H-M   'P 1'
#
loop_
_entity.id
_entity.type
_entity.pdbx_description
1 polymer ?
#
loop_
_entity_poly.entity_id
_entity_poly.type
_entity_poly.pdbx_seq_one_letter_code
_entity_poly.pdbx_strand_id
1 'polypeptide(L)'
;MNRYFSLIPVVILITTACDQKAPQVTPLPRMVKVADVVAIGDSQQRIFPARIESGDSTDLSFKRGGQIESLDVRQGASISQGQALARLNAREAQQRVNERQTAATLAQRQFDRFQTLAGRQAISKAEMDIQRANRDSANAALKIAREELSQMTLTAPFSGIAASVPIRNHQVVAAGQP
;
A
#
# COMPACT_ATOMS: atom_id res chain seq x y z
N MET A 1 36.64 -54.94 116.51
CA MET A 1 35.41 -54.72 115.72
C MET A 1 35.57 -53.40 115.08
N ASN A 2 35.89 -53.30 113.77
CA ASN A 2 35.63 -52.32 112.76
C ASN A 2 36.66 -52.39 111.61
N ARG A 3 36.45 -53.28 110.66
CA ARG A 3 37.34 -53.47 109.47
C ARG A 3 36.77 -52.94 108.14
N TYR A 4 35.89 -51.99 108.23
CA TYR A 4 35.23 -51.50 106.97
C TYR A 4 35.43 -49.97 106.70
N PHE A 5 36.33 -49.29 107.36
CA PHE A 5 36.46 -47.82 107.17
C PHE A 5 37.60 -47.42 106.30
N SER A 6 38.34 -48.39 105.67
CA SER A 6 39.54 -48.04 104.85
C SER A 6 39.36 -48.12 103.36
N LEU A 7 38.14 -48.39 102.86
CA LEU A 7 37.92 -48.58 101.38
C LEU A 7 37.18 -47.41 100.67
N ILE A 8 36.71 -46.42 101.46
CA ILE A 8 35.94 -45.30 100.83
C ILE A 8 36.80 -44.21 100.16
N PRO A 9 38.03 -43.88 100.49
CA PRO A 9 38.79 -42.83 99.83
C PRO A 9 39.41 -43.22 98.50
N VAL A 10 39.44 -44.52 98.10
CA VAL A 10 40.07 -44.96 96.83
C VAL A 10 39.09 -44.89 95.64
N VAL A 11 37.78 -44.89 95.88
CA VAL A 11 36.78 -44.87 94.83
C VAL A 11 36.51 -43.45 94.36
N ILE A 12 36.81 -42.38 95.10
CA ILE A 12 36.55 -40.96 94.77
C ILE A 12 37.64 -40.40 93.84
N LEU A 13 38.84 -41.03 93.76
CA LEU A 13 39.93 -40.50 92.95
C LEU A 13 39.93 -40.89 91.45
N ILE A 14 38.95 -41.69 90.99
CA ILE A 14 38.91 -42.23 89.62
C ILE A 14 37.92 -41.44 88.72
N THR A 15 37.16 -40.48 89.23
CA THR A 15 36.11 -39.79 88.40
C THR A 15 36.51 -38.42 87.92
N THR A 16 37.74 -37.94 87.98
CA THR A 16 38.19 -36.60 87.56
C THR A 16 39.03 -36.59 86.30
N ALA A 17 39.08 -37.65 85.51
CA ALA A 17 39.92 -37.66 84.33
C ALA A 17 39.10 -37.95 83.06
N CYS A 18 38.21 -37.02 82.64
CA CYS A 18 37.68 -36.96 81.26
C CYS A 18 36.92 -35.64 81.06
N ASP A 19 37.62 -34.53 81.05
CA ASP A 19 37.16 -33.31 80.37
C ASP A 19 38.28 -32.74 79.50
N GLN A 20 38.66 -33.56 78.53
CA GLN A 20 39.46 -33.04 77.39
C GLN A 20 38.49 -32.50 76.36
N LYS A 21 38.26 -31.23 76.48
CA LYS A 21 37.58 -30.47 75.40
C LYS A 21 38.38 -30.61 74.09
N ALA A 22 37.84 -31.38 73.19
CA ALA A 22 38.47 -31.57 71.92
C ALA A 22 38.74 -30.20 71.26
N PRO A 23 39.91 -29.97 70.65
CA PRO A 23 40.18 -28.72 69.99
C PRO A 23 39.13 -28.55 68.86
N GLN A 24 38.34 -27.46 69.00
CA GLN A 24 37.46 -27.07 67.84
C GLN A 24 38.36 -26.72 66.69
N VAL A 25 38.46 -27.62 65.77
CA VAL A 25 39.08 -27.33 64.47
C VAL A 25 38.14 -26.35 63.74
N THR A 26 38.45 -25.10 63.77
CA THR A 26 37.79 -24.08 63.00
C THR A 26 38.04 -24.44 61.54
N PRO A 27 37.02 -24.80 60.74
CA PRO A 27 37.22 -25.12 59.33
C PRO A 27 37.82 -23.90 58.64
N LEU A 28 38.95 -24.07 58.01
CA LEU A 28 39.57 -23.04 57.16
C LEU A 28 38.56 -22.61 56.08
N PRO A 29 38.39 -21.30 55.90
CA PRO A 29 37.46 -20.82 54.87
C PRO A 29 37.87 -21.40 53.52
N ARG A 30 36.95 -22.10 52.88
CA ARG A 30 37.16 -22.55 51.52
C ARG A 30 37.20 -21.33 50.60
N MET A 31 38.29 -21.15 49.91
CA MET A 31 38.36 -20.17 48.82
C MET A 31 37.47 -20.64 47.70
N VAL A 32 36.38 -19.96 47.48
CA VAL A 32 35.51 -20.14 46.31
C VAL A 32 35.83 -19.08 45.28
N LYS A 33 36.05 -19.48 44.07
CA LYS A 33 36.24 -18.57 42.93
C LYS A 33 34.86 -18.01 42.60
N VAL A 34 34.59 -16.77 42.93
CA VAL A 34 33.40 -16.02 42.50
C VAL A 34 33.73 -15.32 41.20
N ALA A 35 32.85 -15.45 40.22
CA ALA A 35 32.86 -14.67 39.02
C ALA A 35 31.69 -13.66 39.11
N ASP A 36 31.99 -12.41 38.86
CA ASP A 36 30.95 -11.40 38.78
C ASP A 36 30.09 -11.73 37.52
N VAL A 37 28.83 -12.00 37.77
CA VAL A 37 27.87 -12.13 36.67
C VAL A 37 27.52 -10.70 36.23
N VAL A 38 28.15 -10.26 35.18
CA VAL A 38 27.69 -9.06 34.50
C VAL A 38 26.33 -9.41 33.88
N ALA A 39 25.28 -8.80 34.38
CA ALA A 39 23.99 -8.83 33.71
C ALA A 39 24.25 -8.29 32.30
N ILE A 40 24.16 -9.17 31.29
CA ILE A 40 24.08 -8.73 29.90
C ILE A 40 22.82 -7.90 29.86
N GLY A 41 23.02 -6.57 29.91
CA GLY A 41 21.91 -5.63 29.89
C GLY A 41 20.97 -6.01 28.77
N ASP A 42 19.69 -5.78 28.98
CA ASP A 42 18.57 -6.10 28.10
C ASP A 42 18.61 -5.36 26.74
N SER A 43 19.78 -4.82 26.39
CA SER A 43 20.06 -4.10 25.14
C SER A 43 20.76 -5.00 24.11
N GLN A 44 20.26 -6.21 23.90
CA GLN A 44 20.54 -6.87 22.61
C GLN A 44 19.75 -6.14 21.54
N GLN A 45 20.33 -5.06 21.03
CA GLN A 45 19.79 -4.36 19.88
C GLN A 45 19.76 -5.36 18.70
N ARG A 46 18.58 -5.89 18.43
CA ARG A 46 18.35 -6.75 17.27
C ARG A 46 18.11 -5.84 16.06
N ILE A 47 19.02 -5.85 15.14
CA ILE A 47 18.89 -5.13 13.88
C ILE A 47 18.18 -6.06 12.90
N PHE A 48 16.99 -5.65 12.47
CA PHE A 48 16.25 -6.32 11.43
C PHE A 48 16.35 -5.51 10.14
N PRO A 49 16.70 -6.12 8.99
CA PRO A 49 16.59 -5.43 7.72
C PRO A 49 15.11 -5.15 7.46
N ALA A 50 14.78 -3.90 7.18
CA ALA A 50 13.44 -3.48 6.84
C ALA A 50 13.48 -2.65 5.56
N ARG A 51 12.44 -2.77 4.75
CA ARG A 51 12.21 -1.96 3.56
C ARG A 51 10.99 -1.09 3.80
N ILE A 52 11.16 0.20 3.59
CA ILE A 52 10.04 1.13 3.64
C ILE A 52 9.42 1.14 2.24
N GLU A 53 8.16 0.77 2.15
CA GLU A 53 7.36 0.83 0.93
C GLU A 53 6.21 1.82 1.13
N SER A 54 5.76 2.45 0.04
CA SER A 54 4.58 3.31 0.10
C SER A 54 3.35 2.46 0.38
N GLY A 55 2.49 2.90 1.32
CA GLY A 55 1.23 2.21 1.63
C GLY A 55 0.24 2.24 0.47
N ASP A 56 0.27 3.32 -0.33
CA ASP A 56 -0.58 3.49 -1.51
C ASP A 56 0.32 3.68 -2.74
N SER A 57 0.33 2.68 -3.61
CA SER A 57 0.95 2.77 -4.93
C SER A 57 0.02 2.17 -5.99
N THR A 58 0.01 2.76 -7.18
CA THR A 58 -0.77 2.26 -8.29
C THR A 58 0.00 2.43 -9.60
N ASP A 59 -0.10 1.42 -10.45
CA ASP A 59 0.43 1.48 -11.79
C ASP A 59 -0.63 2.10 -12.71
N LEU A 60 -0.25 3.17 -13.38
CA LEU A 60 -1.10 3.86 -14.34
C LEU A 60 -0.77 3.39 -15.75
N SER A 61 -1.80 3.06 -16.52
CA SER A 61 -1.66 2.63 -17.90
C SER A 61 -2.73 3.26 -18.79
N PHE A 62 -2.43 3.39 -20.07
CA PHE A 62 -3.42 3.81 -21.04
C PHE A 62 -4.44 2.69 -21.30
N LYS A 63 -5.72 3.05 -21.35
CA LYS A 63 -6.79 2.11 -21.74
C LYS A 63 -6.74 1.72 -23.22
N ARG A 64 -6.03 2.48 -24.03
CA ARG A 64 -5.83 2.27 -25.48
C ARG A 64 -4.34 2.31 -25.82
N GLY A 65 -3.94 1.54 -26.81
CA GLY A 65 -2.60 1.61 -27.38
C GLY A 65 -2.47 2.78 -28.36
N GLY A 66 -1.25 3.27 -28.51
CA GLY A 66 -0.92 4.34 -29.44
C GLY A 66 0.49 4.87 -29.26
N GLN A 67 0.88 5.85 -30.06
CA GLN A 67 2.16 6.53 -29.94
C GLN A 67 2.03 7.68 -28.93
N ILE A 68 2.98 7.78 -28.00
CA ILE A 68 3.06 8.89 -27.04
C ILE A 68 3.43 10.16 -27.79
N GLU A 69 2.59 11.16 -27.69
CA GLU A 69 2.80 12.49 -28.25
C GLU A 69 3.56 13.39 -27.26
N SER A 70 3.16 13.37 -25.99
CA SER A 70 3.84 14.10 -24.92
C SER A 70 3.86 13.30 -23.62
N LEU A 71 4.94 13.49 -22.85
CA LEU A 71 5.14 12.97 -21.52
C LEU A 71 5.48 14.14 -20.60
N ASP A 72 4.51 14.53 -19.77
CA ASP A 72 4.56 15.76 -18.99
C ASP A 72 5.02 15.52 -17.53
N VAL A 73 5.46 14.29 -17.23
CA VAL A 73 5.91 13.86 -15.88
C VAL A 73 7.32 13.29 -15.93
N ARG A 74 8.06 13.47 -14.83
CA ARG A 74 9.39 12.88 -14.61
C ARG A 74 9.40 12.08 -13.31
N GLN A 75 10.25 11.09 -13.23
CA GLN A 75 10.48 10.35 -11.99
C GLN A 75 10.86 11.30 -10.85
N GLY A 76 10.25 11.12 -9.69
CA GLY A 76 10.42 11.97 -8.51
C GLY A 76 9.58 13.25 -8.51
N ALA A 77 8.83 13.55 -9.58
CA ALA A 77 8.00 14.74 -9.65
C ALA A 77 6.75 14.62 -8.78
N SER A 78 6.34 15.71 -8.14
CA SER A 78 5.05 15.82 -7.46
C SER A 78 3.93 15.96 -8.48
N ILE A 79 2.84 15.25 -8.25
CA ILE A 79 1.68 15.15 -9.13
C ILE A 79 0.44 15.55 -8.34
N SER A 80 -0.43 16.35 -8.95
CA SER A 80 -1.75 16.70 -8.42
C SER A 80 -2.85 15.81 -9.03
N GLN A 81 -3.91 15.54 -8.27
CA GLN A 81 -5.07 14.82 -8.78
C GLN A 81 -5.65 15.53 -10.03
N GLY A 82 -5.96 14.75 -11.06
CA GLY A 82 -6.46 15.25 -12.36
C GLY A 82 -5.39 15.83 -13.30
N GLN A 83 -4.13 15.91 -12.87
CA GLN A 83 -3.03 16.38 -13.72
C GLN A 83 -2.82 15.41 -14.88
N ALA A 84 -2.67 15.94 -16.10
CA ALA A 84 -2.26 15.16 -17.26
C ALA A 84 -0.79 14.76 -17.12
N LEU A 85 -0.52 13.46 -17.24
CA LEU A 85 0.80 12.85 -17.11
C LEU A 85 1.43 12.54 -18.46
N ALA A 86 0.62 12.04 -19.39
CA ALA A 86 1.04 11.70 -20.73
C ALA A 86 -0.14 11.78 -21.69
N ARG A 87 0.15 11.97 -22.97
CA ARG A 87 -0.84 12.02 -24.04
C ARG A 87 -0.42 11.14 -25.21
N LEU A 88 -1.37 10.38 -25.73
CA LEU A 88 -1.24 9.67 -26.99
C LEU A 88 -1.58 10.59 -28.15
N ASN A 89 -1.10 10.26 -29.34
CA ASN A 89 -1.52 10.93 -30.58
C ASN A 89 -3.02 10.74 -30.77
N ALA A 90 -3.77 11.81 -30.54
CA ALA A 90 -5.23 11.80 -30.53
C ALA A 90 -5.85 12.25 -31.86
N ARG A 91 -5.06 12.40 -32.91
CA ARG A 91 -5.50 12.99 -34.21
C ARG A 91 -6.69 12.23 -34.80
N GLU A 92 -6.64 10.91 -34.85
CA GLU A 92 -7.74 10.09 -35.39
C GLU A 92 -8.98 10.16 -34.46
N ALA A 93 -8.79 10.09 -33.17
CA ALA A 93 -9.89 10.19 -32.20
C ALA A 93 -10.58 11.55 -32.28
N GLN A 94 -9.82 12.64 -32.45
CA GLN A 94 -10.36 13.98 -32.65
C GLN A 94 -11.16 14.08 -33.97
N GLN A 95 -10.66 13.51 -35.06
CA GLN A 95 -11.41 13.46 -36.34
C GLN A 95 -12.73 12.71 -36.19
N ARG A 96 -12.73 11.57 -35.48
CA ARG A 96 -13.93 10.79 -35.20
C ARG A 96 -14.95 11.58 -34.36
N VAL A 97 -14.49 12.34 -33.38
CA VAL A 97 -15.37 13.24 -32.60
C VAL A 97 -16.00 14.29 -33.53
N ASN A 98 -15.24 14.90 -34.42
CA ASN A 98 -15.74 15.92 -35.37
C ASN A 98 -16.79 15.35 -36.30
N GLU A 99 -16.56 14.12 -36.82
CA GLU A 99 -17.52 13.40 -37.67
C GLU A 99 -18.82 13.13 -36.91
N ARG A 100 -18.74 12.54 -35.70
CA ARG A 100 -19.92 12.23 -34.89
C ARG A 100 -20.64 13.48 -34.40
N GLN A 101 -19.93 14.56 -34.16
CA GLN A 101 -20.52 15.87 -33.81
C GLN A 101 -21.36 16.41 -34.98
N THR A 102 -20.86 16.30 -36.22
CA THR A 102 -21.60 16.74 -37.42
C THR A 102 -22.87 15.89 -37.59
N ALA A 103 -22.77 14.58 -37.46
CA ALA A 103 -23.93 13.66 -37.55
C ALA A 103 -24.98 13.95 -36.47
N ALA A 104 -24.56 14.17 -35.21
CA ALA A 104 -25.45 14.51 -34.12
C ALA A 104 -26.15 15.86 -34.33
N THR A 105 -25.41 16.84 -34.85
CA THR A 105 -25.96 18.16 -35.17
C THR A 105 -27.01 18.07 -36.28
N LEU A 106 -26.76 17.26 -37.30
CA LEU A 106 -27.72 17.01 -38.39
C LEU A 106 -28.99 16.33 -37.87
N ALA A 107 -28.84 15.27 -37.09
CA ALA A 107 -29.96 14.53 -36.50
C ALA A 107 -30.80 15.42 -35.56
N GLN A 108 -30.13 16.29 -34.77
CA GLN A 108 -30.83 17.26 -33.92
C GLN A 108 -31.65 18.25 -34.77
N ARG A 109 -31.08 18.83 -35.81
CA ARG A 109 -31.79 19.76 -36.69
C ARG A 109 -32.97 19.09 -37.43
N GLN A 110 -32.84 17.82 -37.77
CA GLN A 110 -33.95 17.05 -38.34
C GLN A 110 -35.06 16.85 -37.33
N PHE A 111 -34.72 16.40 -36.13
CA PHE A 111 -35.68 16.24 -35.01
C PHE A 111 -36.43 17.56 -34.73
N ASP A 112 -35.75 18.69 -34.59
CA ASP A 112 -36.36 20.00 -34.33
C ASP A 112 -37.38 20.42 -35.44
N ARG A 113 -37.01 20.15 -36.71
CA ARG A 113 -37.88 20.38 -37.87
C ARG A 113 -39.14 19.52 -37.78
N PHE A 114 -39.00 18.22 -37.53
CA PHE A 114 -40.13 17.31 -37.37
C PHE A 114 -40.97 17.64 -36.13
N GLN A 115 -40.36 18.07 -35.07
CA GLN A 115 -41.05 18.54 -33.88
C GLN A 115 -41.99 19.74 -34.21
N THR A 116 -41.48 20.68 -35.01
CA THR A 116 -42.30 21.82 -35.48
C THR A 116 -43.48 21.37 -36.34
N LEU A 117 -43.27 20.38 -37.24
CA LEU A 117 -44.35 19.82 -38.05
C LEU A 117 -45.36 19.03 -37.25
N ALA A 118 -44.91 18.30 -36.24
CA ALA A 118 -45.82 17.59 -35.30
C ALA A 118 -46.74 18.56 -34.55
N GLY A 119 -46.23 19.70 -34.10
CA GLY A 119 -47.05 20.76 -33.48
C GLY A 119 -48.11 21.33 -34.40
N ARG A 120 -47.97 21.18 -35.71
CA ARG A 120 -48.94 21.56 -36.72
C ARG A 120 -49.83 20.39 -37.19
N GLN A 121 -49.74 19.24 -36.55
CA GLN A 121 -50.46 17.99 -36.91
C GLN A 121 -50.14 17.48 -38.33
N ALA A 122 -48.97 17.87 -38.88
CA ALA A 122 -48.56 17.55 -40.26
C ALA A 122 -47.79 16.24 -40.40
N ILE A 123 -47.49 15.53 -39.32
CA ILE A 123 -46.80 14.25 -39.29
C ILE A 123 -47.40 13.27 -38.29
N SER A 124 -47.14 11.97 -38.47
CA SER A 124 -47.59 10.92 -37.57
C SER A 124 -46.71 10.85 -36.31
N LYS A 125 -47.28 10.30 -35.23
CA LYS A 125 -46.51 10.01 -34.03
C LYS A 125 -45.35 9.03 -34.27
N ALA A 126 -45.57 8.02 -35.12
CA ALA A 126 -44.52 7.06 -35.51
C ALA A 126 -43.34 7.72 -36.21
N GLU A 127 -43.59 8.66 -37.10
CA GLU A 127 -42.53 9.42 -37.75
C GLU A 127 -41.71 10.26 -36.75
N MET A 128 -42.38 10.90 -35.81
CA MET A 128 -41.72 11.66 -34.76
C MET A 128 -40.87 10.77 -33.83
N ASP A 129 -41.35 9.55 -33.52
CA ASP A 129 -40.60 8.59 -32.71
C ASP A 129 -39.34 8.07 -33.46
N ILE A 130 -39.39 7.90 -34.77
CA ILE A 130 -38.24 7.56 -35.62
C ILE A 130 -37.18 8.68 -35.55
N GLN A 131 -37.62 9.96 -35.70
CA GLN A 131 -36.66 11.08 -35.66
C GLN A 131 -36.02 11.24 -34.27
N ARG A 132 -36.79 10.98 -33.20
CA ARG A 132 -36.25 10.95 -31.86
C ARG A 132 -35.19 9.86 -31.71
N ALA A 133 -35.49 8.65 -32.13
CA ALA A 133 -34.54 7.52 -32.08
C ALA A 133 -33.25 7.81 -32.87
N ASN A 134 -33.35 8.42 -34.05
CA ASN A 134 -32.21 8.81 -34.86
C ASN A 134 -31.32 9.84 -34.14
N ARG A 135 -31.93 10.88 -33.56
CA ARG A 135 -31.20 11.89 -32.78
C ARG A 135 -30.49 11.25 -31.56
N ASP A 136 -31.20 10.39 -30.80
CA ASP A 136 -30.66 9.76 -29.62
C ASP A 136 -29.50 8.81 -29.96
N SER A 137 -29.63 8.07 -31.05
CA SER A 137 -28.55 7.22 -31.58
C SER A 137 -27.32 8.03 -31.97
N ALA A 138 -27.48 9.14 -32.68
CA ALA A 138 -26.38 10.01 -33.09
C ALA A 138 -25.69 10.65 -31.86
N ASN A 139 -26.46 11.07 -30.88
CA ASN A 139 -25.92 11.61 -29.62
C ASN A 139 -25.13 10.54 -28.82
N ALA A 140 -25.62 9.31 -28.76
CA ALA A 140 -24.92 8.20 -28.13
C ALA A 140 -23.57 7.91 -28.82
N ALA A 141 -23.56 7.88 -30.18
CA ALA A 141 -22.33 7.70 -30.94
C ALA A 141 -21.31 8.83 -30.71
N LEU A 142 -21.77 10.08 -30.61
CA LEU A 142 -20.91 11.21 -30.24
C LEU A 142 -20.32 11.07 -28.84
N LYS A 143 -21.14 10.65 -27.88
CA LYS A 143 -20.69 10.43 -26.49
C LYS A 143 -19.57 9.39 -26.45
N ILE A 144 -19.72 8.26 -27.15
CA ILE A 144 -18.70 7.22 -27.25
C ILE A 144 -17.41 7.78 -27.84
N ALA A 145 -17.49 8.53 -28.95
CA ALA A 145 -16.29 9.13 -29.57
C ALA A 145 -15.56 10.11 -28.66
N ARG A 146 -16.29 10.91 -27.86
CA ARG A 146 -15.70 11.81 -26.86
C ARG A 146 -15.03 11.05 -25.72
N GLU A 147 -15.64 9.97 -25.28
CA GLU A 147 -15.06 9.06 -24.27
C GLU A 147 -13.73 8.47 -24.78
N GLU A 148 -13.72 7.97 -26.03
CA GLU A 148 -12.50 7.46 -26.66
C GLU A 148 -11.39 8.52 -26.74
N LEU A 149 -11.74 9.76 -27.10
CA LEU A 149 -10.79 10.86 -27.11
C LEU A 149 -10.24 11.17 -25.69
N SER A 150 -11.09 11.15 -24.67
CA SER A 150 -10.66 11.39 -23.30
C SER A 150 -9.65 10.35 -22.81
N GLN A 151 -9.76 9.10 -23.28
CA GLN A 151 -8.84 8.01 -22.95
C GLN A 151 -7.46 8.15 -23.60
N MET A 152 -7.26 9.10 -24.51
CA MET A 152 -5.95 9.42 -25.09
C MET A 152 -5.06 10.23 -24.14
N THR A 153 -5.60 10.72 -23.03
CA THR A 153 -4.86 11.45 -22.00
C THR A 153 -4.83 10.61 -20.72
N LEU A 154 -3.65 10.33 -20.23
CA LEU A 154 -3.44 9.68 -18.94
C LEU A 154 -3.42 10.75 -17.85
N THR A 155 -4.33 10.68 -16.89
CA THR A 155 -4.44 11.61 -15.78
C THR A 155 -4.22 10.93 -14.45
N ALA A 156 -3.70 11.66 -13.47
CA ALA A 156 -3.48 11.17 -12.12
C ALA A 156 -4.81 11.01 -11.35
N PRO A 157 -5.13 9.83 -10.80
CA PRO A 157 -6.35 9.62 -10.04
C PRO A 157 -6.31 10.23 -8.63
N PHE A 158 -5.12 10.48 -8.09
CA PHE A 158 -4.86 11.11 -6.79
C PHE A 158 -3.54 11.89 -6.83
N SER A 159 -3.31 12.71 -5.81
CA SER A 159 -2.05 13.46 -5.67
C SER A 159 -0.96 12.58 -5.04
N GLY A 160 0.28 12.71 -5.50
CA GLY A 160 1.40 11.90 -5.01
C GLY A 160 2.72 12.24 -5.69
N ILE A 161 3.62 11.26 -5.74
CA ILE A 161 4.94 11.38 -6.38
C ILE A 161 5.08 10.27 -7.42
N ALA A 162 5.60 10.59 -8.60
CA ALA A 162 5.92 9.61 -9.63
C ALA A 162 7.13 8.77 -9.21
N ALA A 163 6.90 7.53 -8.76
CA ALA A 163 7.96 6.64 -8.33
C ALA A 163 8.83 6.14 -9.50
N SER A 164 8.21 5.85 -10.65
CA SER A 164 8.87 5.38 -11.86
C SER A 164 8.13 5.87 -13.10
N VAL A 165 8.86 6.11 -14.17
CA VAL A 165 8.31 6.50 -15.48
C VAL A 165 9.05 5.68 -16.55
N PRO A 166 8.60 4.45 -16.86
CA PRO A 166 9.33 3.53 -17.74
C PRO A 166 9.15 3.83 -19.25
N ILE A 167 8.33 4.83 -19.59
CA ILE A 167 7.99 5.18 -20.99
C ILE A 167 8.73 6.43 -21.45
N ARG A 168 8.80 6.63 -22.78
CA ARG A 168 9.47 7.77 -23.40
C ARG A 168 8.57 8.44 -24.44
N ASN A 169 8.84 9.72 -24.73
CA ASN A 169 8.20 10.42 -25.85
C ASN A 169 8.39 9.65 -27.16
N HIS A 170 7.35 9.65 -28.00
CA HIS A 170 7.29 9.00 -29.30
C HIS A 170 7.34 7.47 -29.27
N GLN A 171 7.37 6.85 -28.10
CA GLN A 171 7.26 5.40 -27.94
C GLN A 171 5.84 4.95 -28.27
N VAL A 172 5.71 3.77 -28.88
CA VAL A 172 4.42 3.09 -29.04
C VAL A 172 4.17 2.22 -27.82
N VAL A 173 2.99 2.39 -27.23
CA VAL A 173 2.55 1.62 -26.05
C VAL A 173 1.31 0.81 -26.36
N ALA A 174 1.18 -0.35 -25.75
CA ALA A 174 -0.02 -1.17 -25.81
C ALA A 174 -1.06 -0.75 -24.76
N ALA A 175 -2.31 -1.11 -24.98
CA ALA A 175 -3.34 -0.95 -23.96
C ALA A 175 -3.00 -1.79 -22.71
N GLY A 176 -3.11 -1.19 -21.52
CA GLY A 176 -2.80 -1.84 -20.24
C GLY A 176 -1.29 -1.95 -19.91
N GLN A 177 -0.40 -1.44 -20.76
CA GLN A 177 1.03 -1.37 -20.46
C GLN A 177 1.28 -0.25 -19.45
N PRO A 178 1.87 -0.55 -18.26
CA PRO A 178 2.19 0.43 -17.23
C PRO A 178 3.40 1.29 -17.60
#